data_251f43871fad514e2768ff3ebb8ef69d
#
_entry.id   251f43871fad514e2768ff3ebb8ef69d
#
_cell.length_a   1.000
_cell.length_b   1.000
_cell.length_c   1.000
_cell.angle_alpha   90.00
_cell.angle_beta   90.00
_cell.angle_gamma   90.00
#
_symmetry.space_group_name_H-M   'P 1'
#
loop_
_entity.id
_entity.type
_entity.pdbx_description
1 polymer ?
#
loop_
_entity_poly.entity_id
_entity_poly.type
_entity_poly.pdbx_seq_one_letter_code
_entity_poly.pdbx_strand_id
1 'polypeptide(L)'
;MTVIDLTHTIREDMPVYPGTEPPRLTTACTVSQCGYRETLLHMYSHTGTHMDAPAHMMDGAPTLDSFGPDRFVGRGYVLDCRGLARIPLDLLLRHEAALRDADFLLFCTGWDQYWGTDAYYEGFPCLTEEAARFVAGLPLKGVGEDSISLDPCDTVDYPNHLTLFSAGLVNTENLKGLAQLIGREFTFLTMPLKFKNADGCSCRAAAIVTKEA
;
A
#
# COMPACT_ATOMS: atom_id res chain seq x y z
N MET A 1 21.27 9.56 7.22
CA MET A 1 20.31 8.62 6.58
C MET A 1 19.43 8.06 7.68
N THR A 2 18.12 8.29 7.61
CA THR A 2 17.12 7.74 8.56
C THR A 2 16.18 6.82 7.81
N VAL A 3 15.90 5.64 8.36
CA VAL A 3 14.91 4.72 7.79
C VAL A 3 13.65 4.77 8.63
N ILE A 4 12.52 5.07 8.00
CA ILE A 4 11.19 5.11 8.63
C ILE A 4 10.43 3.86 8.22
N ASP A 5 9.97 3.09 9.20
CA ASP A 5 9.15 1.89 8.98
C ASP A 5 7.69 2.27 8.76
N LEU A 6 7.15 1.90 7.60
CA LEU A 6 5.79 2.21 7.18
C LEU A 6 4.86 0.98 7.23
N THR A 7 5.28 -0.09 7.93
CA THR A 7 4.63 -1.41 7.90
C THR A 7 3.94 -1.72 9.22
N HIS A 8 2.67 -2.11 9.18
CA HIS A 8 1.99 -2.69 10.33
C HIS A 8 2.52 -4.10 10.64
N THR A 9 2.62 -4.43 11.91
CA THR A 9 2.99 -5.79 12.33
C THR A 9 1.85 -6.77 12.04
N ILE A 10 2.15 -7.89 11.39
CA ILE A 10 1.17 -8.97 11.18
C ILE A 10 0.89 -9.63 12.53
N ARG A 11 -0.39 -9.67 12.90
CA ARG A 11 -0.93 -10.23 14.15
C ARG A 11 -2.26 -10.92 13.86
N GLU A 12 -2.63 -11.91 14.66
CA GLU A 12 -3.88 -12.66 14.49
C GLU A 12 -5.14 -11.80 14.72
N ASP A 13 -5.01 -10.71 15.50
CA ASP A 13 -6.07 -9.75 15.83
C ASP A 13 -6.03 -8.45 15.00
N MET A 14 -5.27 -8.45 13.90
CA MET A 14 -5.15 -7.26 13.04
C MET A 14 -6.38 -7.09 12.14
N PRO A 15 -6.65 -5.86 11.62
CA PRO A 15 -7.64 -5.66 10.58
C PRO A 15 -7.35 -6.48 9.33
N VAL A 16 -8.39 -7.07 8.76
CA VAL A 16 -8.38 -7.73 7.45
C VAL A 16 -9.55 -7.21 6.63
N TYR A 17 -9.48 -7.30 5.31
CA TYR A 17 -10.59 -6.88 4.47
C TYR A 17 -11.88 -7.65 4.83
N PRO A 18 -13.05 -6.98 4.87
CA PRO A 18 -14.31 -7.62 5.25
C PRO A 18 -14.60 -8.91 4.47
N GLY A 19 -14.85 -10.01 5.19
CA GLY A 19 -15.06 -11.33 4.59
C GLY A 19 -13.79 -12.19 4.43
N THR A 20 -12.61 -11.64 4.72
CA THR A 20 -11.33 -12.39 4.70
C THR A 20 -11.03 -12.97 6.09
N GLU A 21 -10.47 -14.18 6.16
CA GLU A 21 -10.02 -14.74 7.43
C GLU A 21 -8.76 -14.04 7.96
N PRO A 22 -8.66 -13.80 9.29
CA PRO A 22 -7.44 -13.31 9.90
C PRO A 22 -6.23 -14.24 9.71
N PRO A 23 -5.00 -13.73 9.72
CA PRO A 23 -3.82 -14.55 9.66
C PRO A 23 -3.72 -15.45 10.91
N ARG A 24 -3.08 -16.61 10.77
CA ARG A 24 -2.75 -17.52 11.88
C ARG A 24 -1.24 -17.70 11.97
N LEU A 25 -0.70 -17.54 13.18
CA LEU A 25 0.73 -17.60 13.48
C LEU A 25 0.99 -18.79 14.39
N THR A 26 1.16 -19.99 13.81
CA THR A 26 1.31 -21.25 14.57
C THR A 26 2.79 -21.53 14.86
N THR A 27 3.14 -21.75 16.12
CA THR A 27 4.48 -22.23 16.47
C THR A 27 4.65 -23.66 15.96
N ALA A 28 5.44 -23.82 14.91
CA ALA A 28 5.75 -25.13 14.32
C ALA A 28 6.82 -25.87 15.12
N CYS A 29 7.82 -25.13 15.64
CA CYS A 29 8.89 -25.68 16.46
C CYS A 29 9.37 -24.69 17.52
N THR A 30 9.79 -25.19 18.69
CA THR A 30 10.44 -24.38 19.74
C THR A 30 11.90 -24.79 19.91
N VAL A 31 12.74 -23.88 20.44
CA VAL A 31 14.17 -24.19 20.68
C VAL A 31 14.33 -25.42 21.59
N SER A 32 13.47 -25.58 22.59
CA SER A 32 13.54 -26.72 23.52
C SER A 32 13.20 -28.06 22.89
N GLN A 33 12.35 -28.07 21.84
CA GLN A 33 11.93 -29.31 21.17
C GLN A 33 12.83 -29.69 20.00
N CYS A 34 13.28 -28.67 19.22
CA CYS A 34 13.91 -28.89 17.93
C CYS A 34 15.32 -28.31 17.83
N GLY A 35 15.76 -27.51 18.84
CA GLY A 35 17.02 -26.77 18.76
C GLY A 35 16.91 -25.44 17.97
N TYR A 36 15.76 -25.17 17.37
CA TYR A 36 15.46 -23.90 16.65
C TYR A 36 14.00 -23.52 16.88
N ARG A 37 13.64 -22.27 16.52
CA ARG A 37 12.25 -21.79 16.53
C ARG A 37 11.78 -21.59 15.10
N GLU A 38 10.57 -22.05 14.80
CA GLU A 38 9.93 -21.86 13.50
C GLU A 38 8.45 -21.54 13.68
N THR A 39 7.94 -20.63 12.86
CA THR A 39 6.53 -20.23 12.84
C THR A 39 5.95 -20.51 11.46
N LEU A 40 4.84 -21.27 11.44
CA LEU A 40 4.03 -21.42 10.25
C LEU A 40 3.09 -20.23 10.13
N LEU A 41 3.17 -19.53 8.99
CA LEU A 41 2.27 -18.43 8.64
C LEU A 41 1.18 -18.98 7.71
N HIS A 42 -0.07 -18.81 8.10
CA HIS A 42 -1.24 -19.08 7.27
C HIS A 42 -2.00 -17.77 7.09
N MET A 43 -1.92 -17.19 5.90
CA MET A 43 -2.50 -15.88 5.58
C MET A 43 -2.73 -15.73 4.09
N TYR A 44 -3.62 -14.82 3.73
CA TYR A 44 -3.85 -14.43 2.33
C TYR A 44 -2.72 -13.52 1.83
N SER A 45 -2.59 -13.41 0.50
CA SER A 45 -1.62 -12.51 -0.17
C SER A 45 -1.82 -11.05 0.24
N HIS A 46 -3.09 -10.63 0.40
CA HIS A 46 -3.47 -9.25 0.78
C HIS A 46 -3.63 -9.11 2.30
N THR A 47 -2.56 -9.40 3.06
CA THR A 47 -2.57 -9.34 4.53
C THR A 47 -1.67 -8.23 5.05
N GLY A 48 -2.22 -7.34 5.91
CA GLY A 48 -1.50 -6.24 6.54
C GLY A 48 -1.04 -5.19 5.55
N THR A 49 0.13 -4.59 5.79
CA THR A 49 0.77 -3.75 4.77
C THR A 49 1.21 -4.66 3.63
N HIS A 50 0.60 -4.49 2.47
CA HIS A 50 0.80 -5.36 1.32
C HIS A 50 0.81 -4.58 0.02
N MET A 51 1.23 -5.23 -1.05
CA MET A 51 1.21 -4.69 -2.40
C MET A 51 0.28 -5.51 -3.27
N ASP A 52 -0.50 -4.82 -4.11
CA ASP A 52 -1.34 -5.40 -5.14
C ASP A 52 -0.68 -5.26 -6.51
N ALA A 53 -0.77 -6.31 -7.30
CA ALA A 53 -0.46 -6.29 -8.71
C ALA A 53 -1.71 -5.96 -9.55
N PRO A 54 -1.56 -5.50 -10.81
CA PRO A 54 -2.68 -5.42 -11.74
C PRO A 54 -3.48 -6.72 -11.89
N ALA A 55 -2.81 -7.88 -11.75
CA ALA A 55 -3.43 -9.21 -11.78
C ALA A 55 -4.44 -9.47 -10.64
N HIS A 56 -4.44 -8.63 -9.58
CA HIS A 56 -5.43 -8.72 -8.50
C HIS A 56 -6.87 -8.53 -9.00
N MET A 57 -7.06 -7.57 -9.90
CA MET A 57 -8.39 -7.20 -10.41
C MET A 57 -8.58 -7.46 -11.92
N MET A 58 -7.52 -7.89 -12.63
CA MET A 58 -7.54 -7.99 -14.09
C MET A 58 -6.93 -9.31 -14.55
N ASP A 59 -7.75 -10.18 -15.15
CA ASP A 59 -7.29 -11.44 -15.71
C ASP A 59 -6.19 -11.24 -16.77
N GLY A 60 -5.09 -11.98 -16.64
CA GLY A 60 -3.97 -11.93 -17.58
C GLY A 60 -3.07 -10.69 -17.45
N ALA A 61 -3.34 -9.81 -16.52
CA ALA A 61 -2.49 -8.66 -16.22
C ALA A 61 -1.18 -9.08 -15.50
N PRO A 62 -0.16 -8.20 -15.44
CA PRO A 62 1.10 -8.49 -14.78
C PRO A 62 0.94 -8.85 -13.29
N THR A 63 1.67 -9.89 -12.85
CA THR A 63 1.81 -10.31 -11.46
C THR A 63 3.08 -9.72 -10.83
N LEU A 64 3.20 -9.68 -9.50
CA LEU A 64 4.35 -9.08 -8.82
C LEU A 64 5.67 -9.79 -9.17
N ASP A 65 5.65 -11.10 -9.36
CA ASP A 65 6.85 -11.87 -9.70
C ASP A 65 7.34 -11.65 -11.15
N SER A 66 6.50 -11.05 -12.01
CA SER A 66 6.87 -10.67 -13.38
C SER A 66 7.67 -9.36 -13.45
N PHE A 67 7.63 -8.53 -12.41
CA PHE A 67 8.38 -7.28 -12.35
C PHE A 67 9.82 -7.47 -11.87
N GLY A 68 10.73 -6.62 -12.35
CA GLY A 68 12.07 -6.49 -11.78
C GLY A 68 12.05 -5.76 -10.43
N PRO A 69 13.10 -5.91 -9.59
CA PRO A 69 13.14 -5.29 -8.26
C PRO A 69 13.15 -3.76 -8.29
N ASP A 70 13.58 -3.15 -9.39
CA ASP A 70 13.53 -1.71 -9.64
C ASP A 70 12.10 -1.14 -9.64
N ARG A 71 11.09 -2.01 -9.89
CA ARG A 71 9.67 -1.65 -9.81
C ARG A 71 9.26 -1.24 -8.41
N PHE A 72 9.91 -1.75 -7.38
CA PHE A 72 9.51 -1.66 -5.98
C PHE A 72 10.31 -0.62 -5.17
N VAL A 73 11.14 0.17 -5.84
CA VAL A 73 12.00 1.20 -5.24
C VAL A 73 11.97 2.45 -6.09
N GLY A 74 11.87 3.63 -5.47
CA GLY A 74 11.93 4.89 -6.18
C GLY A 74 11.69 6.10 -5.31
N ARG A 75 11.69 7.29 -5.91
CA ARG A 75 11.36 8.53 -5.25
C ARG A 75 9.90 8.52 -4.83
N GLY A 76 9.64 8.68 -3.52
CA GLY A 76 8.30 8.81 -2.97
C GLY A 76 7.87 10.28 -2.86
N TYR A 77 6.58 10.52 -3.08
CA TYR A 77 5.91 11.78 -2.77
C TYR A 77 4.68 11.51 -1.91
N VAL A 78 4.58 12.16 -0.75
CA VAL A 78 3.40 12.07 0.12
C VAL A 78 2.50 13.27 -0.13
N LEU A 79 1.26 13.00 -0.56
CA LEU A 79 0.19 13.98 -0.67
C LEU A 79 -0.61 13.99 0.64
N ASP A 80 -0.71 15.14 1.27
CA ASP A 80 -1.52 15.32 2.49
C ASP A 80 -3.02 15.38 2.12
N CYS A 81 -3.73 14.30 2.44
CA CYS A 81 -5.16 14.14 2.20
C CYS A 81 -5.98 14.11 3.49
N ARG A 82 -5.37 14.43 4.64
CA ARG A 82 -6.03 14.37 5.94
C ARG A 82 -7.20 15.35 6.03
N GLY A 83 -8.29 14.90 6.64
CA GLY A 83 -9.51 15.70 6.84
C GLY A 83 -10.36 15.88 5.58
N LEU A 84 -10.01 15.25 4.47
CA LEU A 84 -10.83 15.25 3.26
C LEU A 84 -11.85 14.10 3.33
N ALA A 85 -13.02 14.32 2.73
CA ALA A 85 -14.01 13.25 2.50
C ALA A 85 -13.67 12.47 1.19
N ARG A 86 -13.06 13.12 0.22
CA ARG A 86 -12.58 12.56 -1.06
C ARG A 86 -11.33 13.30 -1.51
N ILE A 87 -10.50 12.65 -2.30
CA ILE A 87 -9.28 13.24 -2.86
C ILE A 87 -9.60 13.78 -4.26
N PRO A 88 -9.79 15.10 -4.42
CA PRO A 88 -10.23 15.70 -5.66
C PRO A 88 -9.07 15.99 -6.62
N LEU A 89 -9.37 16.11 -7.91
CA LEU A 89 -8.39 16.42 -8.97
C LEU A 89 -7.64 17.74 -8.72
N ASP A 90 -8.31 18.77 -8.23
CA ASP A 90 -7.69 20.09 -8.02
C ASP A 90 -6.58 20.05 -6.95
N LEU A 91 -6.66 19.15 -5.97
CA LEU A 91 -5.57 18.91 -5.04
C LEU A 91 -4.34 18.35 -5.77
N LEU A 92 -4.51 17.35 -6.62
CA LEU A 92 -3.42 16.75 -7.39
C LEU A 92 -2.77 17.74 -8.36
N LEU A 93 -3.58 18.57 -9.03
CA LEU A 93 -3.08 19.59 -9.96
C LEU A 93 -2.19 20.63 -9.26
N ARG A 94 -2.46 20.99 -8.02
CA ARG A 94 -1.58 21.89 -7.25
C ARG A 94 -0.19 21.29 -6.99
N HIS A 95 -0.05 19.98 -7.07
CA HIS A 95 1.20 19.26 -6.84
C HIS A 95 1.78 18.62 -8.11
N GLU A 96 1.21 18.90 -9.30
CA GLU A 96 1.51 18.20 -10.55
C GLU A 96 3.01 18.11 -10.86
N ALA A 97 3.76 19.18 -10.68
CA ALA A 97 5.20 19.19 -10.97
C ALA A 97 5.96 18.15 -10.12
N ALA A 98 5.65 18.07 -8.83
CA ALA A 98 6.28 17.11 -7.92
C ALA A 98 5.82 15.68 -8.21
N LEU A 99 4.53 15.49 -8.59
CA LEU A 99 3.98 14.18 -8.95
C LEU A 99 4.60 13.62 -10.23
N ARG A 100 4.92 14.47 -11.21
CA ARG A 100 5.61 14.04 -12.45
C ARG A 100 7.07 13.65 -12.25
N ASP A 101 7.68 14.08 -11.14
CA ASP A 101 9.07 13.79 -10.78
C ASP A 101 9.18 12.62 -9.78
N ALA A 102 8.04 12.10 -9.31
CA ALA A 102 7.97 10.97 -8.39
C ALA A 102 7.87 9.62 -9.11
N ASP A 103 8.38 8.56 -8.48
CA ASP A 103 8.11 7.17 -8.84
C ASP A 103 6.88 6.61 -8.12
N PHE A 104 6.59 7.09 -6.91
CA PHE A 104 5.47 6.65 -6.09
C PHE A 104 4.71 7.83 -5.50
N LEU A 105 3.39 7.81 -5.62
CA LEU A 105 2.49 8.74 -4.96
C LEU A 105 1.82 8.05 -3.76
N LEU A 106 2.04 8.58 -2.55
CA LEU A 106 1.49 8.05 -1.31
C LEU A 106 0.43 9.01 -0.75
N PHE A 107 -0.78 8.52 -0.54
CA PHE A 107 -1.91 9.29 -0.01
C PHE A 107 -1.90 9.20 1.52
N CYS A 108 -1.52 10.29 2.20
CA CYS A 108 -1.60 10.40 3.64
C CYS A 108 -3.02 10.85 4.03
N THR A 109 -3.89 9.91 4.33
CA THR A 109 -5.25 10.18 4.77
C THR A 109 -5.34 10.34 6.29
N GLY A 110 -4.31 9.85 7.02
CA GLY A 110 -4.28 9.76 8.48
C GLY A 110 -5.17 8.64 9.02
N TRP A 111 -5.58 7.71 8.15
CA TRP A 111 -6.50 6.63 8.51
C TRP A 111 -5.81 5.54 9.33
N ASP A 112 -4.50 5.42 9.26
CA ASP A 112 -3.68 4.53 10.08
C ASP A 112 -3.89 4.72 11.60
N GLN A 113 -4.38 5.88 12.04
CA GLN A 113 -4.77 6.13 13.44
C GLN A 113 -5.93 5.24 13.91
N TYR A 114 -6.77 4.75 13.00
CA TYR A 114 -7.91 3.88 13.29
C TYR A 114 -7.59 2.39 13.21
N TRP A 115 -6.33 2.02 12.87
CA TRP A 115 -5.90 0.63 12.77
C TRP A 115 -6.27 -0.18 14.01
N GLY A 116 -7.00 -1.29 13.81
CA GLY A 116 -7.45 -2.16 14.91
C GLY A 116 -8.79 -1.74 15.52
N THR A 117 -9.51 -0.77 14.94
CA THR A 117 -10.86 -0.38 15.34
C THR A 117 -11.85 -0.56 14.20
N ASP A 118 -13.15 -0.64 14.51
CA ASP A 118 -14.22 -0.75 13.49
C ASP A 118 -14.25 0.47 12.55
N ALA A 119 -13.85 1.65 13.04
CA ALA A 119 -13.77 2.87 12.25
C ALA A 119 -12.74 2.79 11.10
N TYR A 120 -11.85 1.80 11.10
CA TYR A 120 -10.86 1.62 10.05
C TYR A 120 -11.48 1.27 8.69
N TYR A 121 -12.64 0.65 8.68
CA TYR A 121 -13.28 0.10 7.48
C TYR A 121 -14.18 1.07 6.72
N GLU A 122 -14.49 2.24 7.29
CA GLU A 122 -15.48 3.16 6.74
C GLU A 122 -14.98 4.60 6.70
N GLY A 123 -15.39 5.35 5.67
CA GLY A 123 -15.21 6.80 5.62
C GLY A 123 -13.82 7.29 5.28
N PHE A 124 -12.86 6.43 4.93
CA PHE A 124 -11.55 6.85 4.45
C PHE A 124 -11.67 7.56 3.09
N PRO A 125 -10.86 8.61 2.85
CA PRO A 125 -10.91 9.36 1.60
C PRO A 125 -10.41 8.52 0.43
N CYS A 126 -11.24 8.39 -0.60
CA CYS A 126 -10.85 7.77 -1.87
C CYS A 126 -10.71 8.83 -2.96
N LEU A 127 -9.97 8.52 -4.02
CA LEU A 127 -9.88 9.37 -5.21
C LEU A 127 -11.26 9.58 -5.85
N THR A 128 -11.49 10.78 -6.38
CA THR A 128 -12.58 10.95 -7.37
C THR A 128 -12.14 10.29 -8.68
N GLU A 129 -13.10 9.89 -9.54
CA GLU A 129 -12.76 9.27 -10.83
C GLU A 129 -11.84 10.12 -11.69
N GLU A 130 -12.03 11.44 -11.69
CA GLU A 130 -11.18 12.38 -12.42
C GLU A 130 -9.76 12.40 -11.85
N ALA A 131 -9.63 12.35 -10.53
CA ALA A 131 -8.36 12.27 -9.83
C ALA A 131 -7.65 10.94 -10.15
N ALA A 132 -8.35 9.81 -10.14
CA ALA A 132 -7.81 8.51 -10.50
C ALA A 132 -7.30 8.48 -11.95
N ARG A 133 -8.08 9.02 -12.90
CA ARG A 133 -7.64 9.16 -14.32
C ARG A 133 -6.41 10.03 -14.48
N PHE A 134 -6.31 11.11 -13.72
CA PHE A 134 -5.13 11.96 -13.72
C PHE A 134 -3.89 11.21 -13.20
N VAL A 135 -4.02 10.51 -12.06
CA VAL A 135 -2.93 9.69 -11.49
C VAL A 135 -2.49 8.60 -12.47
N ALA A 136 -3.42 7.92 -13.12
CA ALA A 136 -3.15 6.90 -14.13
C ALA A 136 -2.35 7.44 -15.35
N GLY A 137 -2.43 8.75 -15.63
CA GLY A 137 -1.65 9.43 -16.67
C GLY A 137 -0.26 9.92 -16.24
N LEU A 138 0.13 9.74 -14.97
CA LEU A 138 1.44 10.14 -14.47
C LEU A 138 2.49 9.02 -14.69
N PRO A 139 3.79 9.35 -14.80
CA PRO A 139 4.87 8.38 -15.02
C PRO A 139 5.26 7.65 -13.71
N LEU A 140 4.28 7.20 -12.95
CA LEU A 140 4.49 6.52 -11.67
C LEU A 140 4.75 5.02 -11.86
N LYS A 141 5.46 4.42 -10.93
CA LYS A 141 5.57 2.97 -10.75
C LYS A 141 4.39 2.43 -9.96
N GLY A 142 3.88 3.19 -9.00
CA GLY A 142 2.78 2.78 -8.14
C GLY A 142 2.27 3.89 -7.25
N VAL A 143 1.22 3.54 -6.53
CA VAL A 143 0.60 4.37 -5.50
C VAL A 143 0.62 3.65 -4.15
N GLY A 144 0.24 4.32 -3.08
CA GLY A 144 0.01 3.69 -1.79
C GLY A 144 -0.80 4.59 -0.86
N GLU A 145 -1.45 4.00 0.15
CA GLU A 145 -2.26 4.71 1.13
C GLU A 145 -2.17 4.10 2.53
N ASP A 146 -2.53 4.90 3.51
CA ASP A 146 -2.64 4.51 4.92
C ASP A 146 -4.07 4.06 5.32
N SER A 147 -4.88 3.72 4.33
CA SER A 147 -6.21 3.11 4.46
C SER A 147 -6.23 1.66 3.97
N ILE A 148 -7.37 0.98 4.14
CA ILE A 148 -7.52 -0.44 3.82
C ILE A 148 -7.71 -0.68 2.31
N SER A 149 -8.03 0.35 1.52
CA SER A 149 -8.34 0.20 0.10
C SER A 149 -8.29 1.55 -0.63
N LEU A 150 -8.09 1.51 -1.95
CA LEU A 150 -8.26 2.64 -2.87
C LEU A 150 -9.73 3.00 -3.11
N ASP A 151 -10.62 2.04 -2.92
CA ASP A 151 -12.07 2.19 -3.10
C ASP A 151 -12.80 1.94 -1.79
N PRO A 152 -14.02 2.51 -1.57
CA PRO A 152 -14.82 2.22 -0.38
C PRO A 152 -15.09 0.70 -0.25
N CYS A 153 -15.11 0.17 0.99
CA CYS A 153 -15.33 -1.26 1.24
C CYS A 153 -16.69 -1.79 0.78
N ASP A 154 -17.66 -0.92 0.56
CA ASP A 154 -19.01 -1.25 0.08
C ASP A 154 -19.16 -1.15 -1.44
N THR A 155 -18.09 -0.81 -2.17
CA THR A 155 -18.12 -0.80 -3.65
C THR A 155 -18.11 -2.22 -4.21
N VAL A 156 -18.72 -2.40 -5.37
CA VAL A 156 -18.71 -3.65 -6.13
C VAL A 156 -17.96 -3.54 -7.47
N ASP A 157 -17.64 -2.32 -7.90
CA ASP A 157 -17.10 -2.03 -9.23
C ASP A 157 -15.60 -1.64 -9.20
N TYR A 158 -15.04 -1.35 -8.04
CA TYR A 158 -13.63 -1.01 -7.80
C TYR A 158 -13.02 -0.04 -8.82
N PRO A 159 -13.63 1.15 -9.05
CA PRO A 159 -13.27 2.02 -10.17
C PRO A 159 -11.85 2.59 -10.07
N ASN A 160 -11.35 2.88 -8.86
CA ASN A 160 -10.01 3.40 -8.66
C ASN A 160 -8.96 2.32 -8.91
N HIS A 161 -9.14 1.12 -8.35
CA HIS A 161 -8.27 -0.02 -8.64
C HIS A 161 -8.16 -0.29 -10.13
N LEU A 162 -9.31 -0.47 -10.81
CA LEU A 162 -9.33 -0.77 -12.24
C LEU A 162 -8.68 0.34 -13.07
N THR A 163 -8.90 1.61 -12.73
CA THR A 163 -8.29 2.74 -13.43
C THR A 163 -6.77 2.73 -13.29
N LEU A 164 -6.25 2.56 -12.06
CA LEU A 164 -4.81 2.61 -11.78
C LEU A 164 -4.09 1.35 -12.29
N PHE A 165 -4.69 0.17 -12.12
CA PHE A 165 -4.13 -1.09 -12.61
C PHE A 165 -4.13 -1.18 -14.14
N SER A 166 -5.13 -0.59 -14.83
CA SER A 166 -5.12 -0.48 -16.29
C SER A 166 -3.96 0.36 -16.83
N ALA A 167 -3.44 1.29 -16.02
CA ALA A 167 -2.23 2.03 -16.32
C ALA A 167 -0.95 1.26 -15.94
N GLY A 168 -1.07 0.05 -15.40
CA GLY A 168 0.03 -0.81 -14.98
C GLY A 168 0.67 -0.40 -13.66
N LEU A 169 0.03 0.43 -12.84
CA LEU A 169 0.53 0.80 -11.52
C LEU A 169 0.35 -0.36 -10.53
N VAL A 170 1.26 -0.46 -9.55
CA VAL A 170 1.06 -1.29 -8.35
C VAL A 170 0.49 -0.43 -7.24
N ASN A 171 -0.24 -1.04 -6.29
CA ASN A 171 -0.74 -0.34 -5.11
C ASN A 171 -0.13 -0.91 -3.83
N THR A 172 0.15 -0.07 -2.82
CA THR A 172 0.60 -0.50 -1.49
C THR A 172 -0.37 -0.02 -0.44
N GLU A 173 -1.17 -0.92 0.09
CA GLU A 173 -2.22 -0.65 1.08
C GLU A 173 -1.75 -0.81 2.52
N ASN A 174 -2.52 -0.21 3.43
CA ASN A 174 -2.29 -0.30 4.86
C ASN A 174 -0.88 0.19 5.27
N LEU A 175 -0.42 1.29 4.68
CA LEU A 175 0.78 1.97 5.16
C LEU A 175 0.51 2.64 6.51
N LYS A 176 1.56 2.93 7.27
CA LYS A 176 1.45 3.73 8.51
C LYS A 176 2.49 4.83 8.57
N GLY A 177 2.17 5.89 9.31
CA GLY A 177 3.12 6.94 9.63
C GLY A 177 3.50 7.84 8.46
N LEU A 178 2.72 7.88 7.38
CA LEU A 178 2.97 8.71 6.19
C LEU A 178 3.09 10.20 6.53
N ALA A 179 2.40 10.67 7.57
CA ALA A 179 2.46 12.06 8.01
C ALA A 179 3.89 12.55 8.34
N GLN A 180 4.79 11.64 8.73
CA GLN A 180 6.20 11.96 9.01
C GLN A 180 7.01 12.31 7.75
N LEU A 181 6.47 12.01 6.57
CA LEU A 181 7.15 12.17 5.28
C LEU A 181 6.64 13.37 4.47
N ILE A 182 5.57 14.04 4.92
CA ILE A 182 5.01 15.21 4.23
C ILE A 182 6.09 16.29 4.11
N GLY A 183 6.31 16.76 2.88
CA GLY A 183 7.30 17.79 2.56
C GLY A 183 8.76 17.32 2.62
N ARG A 184 9.02 16.03 2.77
CA ARG A 184 10.39 15.48 2.81
C ARG A 184 10.76 14.78 1.51
N GLU A 185 12.04 14.83 1.17
CA GLU A 185 12.62 14.00 0.09
C GLU A 185 13.02 12.64 0.65
N PHE A 186 12.54 11.56 0.03
CA PHE A 186 12.86 10.20 0.44
C PHE A 186 12.81 9.21 -0.72
N THR A 187 13.50 8.09 -0.55
CA THR A 187 13.31 6.89 -1.36
C THR A 187 12.30 5.98 -0.67
N PHE A 188 11.23 5.62 -1.37
CA PHE A 188 10.26 4.62 -0.93
C PHE A 188 10.69 3.24 -1.38
N LEU A 189 10.59 2.28 -0.48
CA LEU A 189 10.82 0.85 -0.72
C LEU A 189 9.58 0.07 -0.28
N THR A 190 9.14 -0.85 -1.11
CA THR A 190 7.98 -1.72 -0.84
C THR A 190 8.19 -3.06 -1.52
N MET A 191 9.05 -3.91 -0.93
CA MET A 191 9.50 -5.18 -1.54
C MET A 191 8.56 -6.33 -1.13
N PRO A 192 7.75 -6.88 -2.06
CA PRO A 192 6.97 -8.08 -1.82
C PRO A 192 7.82 -9.34 -1.88
N LEU A 193 7.32 -10.45 -1.33
CA LEU A 193 7.91 -11.77 -1.57
C LEU A 193 7.70 -12.16 -3.04
N LYS A 194 8.68 -12.83 -3.61
CA LYS A 194 8.60 -13.33 -4.98
C LYS A 194 8.11 -14.78 -4.98
N PHE A 195 6.81 -14.97 -5.20
CA PHE A 195 6.21 -16.28 -5.44
C PHE A 195 5.47 -16.29 -6.78
N LYS A 196 5.28 -17.48 -7.35
CA LYS A 196 4.71 -17.63 -8.69
C LYS A 196 3.28 -17.12 -8.76
N ASN A 197 2.97 -16.29 -9.77
CA ASN A 197 1.66 -15.71 -10.04
C ASN A 197 1.14 -14.85 -8.87
N ALA A 198 2.01 -14.09 -8.23
CA ALA A 198 1.65 -13.23 -7.10
C ALA A 198 0.69 -12.11 -7.54
N ASP A 199 -0.57 -12.25 -7.18
CA ASP A 199 -1.65 -11.24 -7.36
C ASP A 199 -1.49 -10.08 -6.39
N GLY A 200 -0.96 -10.37 -5.20
CA GLY A 200 -0.59 -9.43 -4.16
C GLY A 200 0.38 -10.08 -3.19
N CYS A 201 0.96 -9.33 -2.29
CA CYS A 201 1.84 -9.87 -1.25
C CYS A 201 2.07 -8.89 -0.12
N SER A 202 2.03 -9.40 1.13
CA SER A 202 2.54 -8.66 2.28
C SER A 202 3.97 -8.20 2.02
N CYS A 203 4.29 -6.96 2.36
CA CYS A 203 5.60 -6.37 2.12
C CYS A 203 6.15 -5.62 3.34
N ARG A 204 7.46 -5.41 3.37
CA ARG A 204 8.07 -4.45 4.30
C ARG A 204 8.23 -3.12 3.57
N ALA A 205 7.27 -2.20 3.80
CA ALA A 205 7.34 -0.85 3.29
C ALA A 205 8.19 0.04 4.20
N ALA A 206 9.06 0.86 3.62
CA ALA A 206 9.93 1.77 4.35
C ALA A 206 10.25 3.01 3.52
N ALA A 207 10.61 4.11 4.19
CA ALA A 207 11.16 5.30 3.58
C ALA A 207 12.60 5.53 4.05
N ILE A 208 13.51 5.78 3.10
CA ILE A 208 14.89 6.22 3.38
C ILE A 208 14.95 7.72 3.18
N VAL A 209 15.08 8.47 4.28
CA VAL A 209 15.26 9.92 4.27
C VAL A 209 16.74 10.24 4.26
N THR A 210 17.20 10.92 3.22
CA THR A 210 18.64 11.21 3.00
C THR A 210 19.09 12.54 3.58
N LYS A 211 18.15 13.51 3.71
CA LYS A 211 18.39 14.81 4.33
C LYS A 211 17.33 15.09 5.40
N GLU A 212 17.74 15.68 6.50
CA GLU A 212 16.81 16.37 7.41
C GLU A 212 16.39 17.68 6.74
N ALA A 213 15.11 17.97 6.84
CA ALA A 213 14.54 19.21 6.29
C ALA A 213 15.04 20.43 7.05
#